data_d16300a5759d23083f554da7aaaca9db
#
_entry.id   d16300a5759d23083f554da7aaaca9db
#
_cell.length_a   1.000
_cell.length_b   1.000
_cell.length_c   1.000
_cell.angle_alpha   90.00
_cell.angle_beta   90.00
_cell.angle_gamma   90.00
#
_symmetry.space_group_name_H-M   'P 1'
#
loop_
_entity.id
_entity.type
_entity.pdbx_description
1 polymer ?
#
loop_
_entity_poly.entity_id
_entity_poly.type
_entity_poly.pdbx_seq_one_letter_code
_entity_poly.pdbx_strand_id
1 'polypeptide(L)'
;MAPTAPDFGPDIDPYALYEPQRDCDPTAKPGVLDFRDLLLAAYPGTSNLGISRACGSGGQSEHKEGRAWDWGVDLAGQEHLADDLINWLLATDRHGNAHALVRRFGIMYMIWNRRIWMANRSSAGWQPYRGSSPHTDHIHFSFGWAGARKQTSWWTGGQGPHWVPRVSVGVPSVVDTGTGMVIFGVDPAGGVTHRWQNAPGGAWSAWTGLGRPAPGAVGRPYALVGRYGKLAVFLRGEDGELWHTWQSEAGEWAPDWVRLGGRLAGDPSVVLSPNGSLSVFARDPGGRVTHTWQRGPEHGHAWNEGWVDMEGAVVGRPAVLVGRDGGMVLFARGVDGGLHHRWQGGTGGPWSAWTPLHGHLSADPAVVLSPNGSLSVFARDPGGRVTHTWQRGPEHGHAWNEGWVDMEGAVVGRPTALVGRDGGMVLFARGVDGGLHHRWQGGTGGPWSAWTPLHGHLSADPAVVLGPLGGLSAFGRDPEGRVTHTWQRGPEHGFAWNDRWVDMEGALAPDPLPSASAPASASASAEATSPV
;
A
#
# COMPACT_ATOMS: atom_id res chain seq x y z
N MET A 1 -31.72 -18.61 -7.50
CA MET A 1 -31.26 -17.35 -8.17
C MET A 1 -30.21 -16.70 -7.30
N ALA A 2 -29.18 -16.18 -7.90
CA ALA A 2 -28.09 -15.50 -7.18
C ALA A 2 -28.62 -14.39 -6.26
N PRO A 3 -27.95 -14.10 -5.15
CA PRO A 3 -28.35 -13.02 -4.24
C PRO A 3 -28.40 -11.66 -4.94
N THR A 4 -29.27 -10.78 -4.49
CA THR A 4 -29.28 -9.40 -5.00
C THR A 4 -28.03 -8.69 -4.45
N ALA A 5 -27.16 -8.22 -5.34
CA ALA A 5 -26.02 -7.40 -4.97
C ALA A 5 -26.48 -5.97 -4.63
N PRO A 6 -25.91 -5.33 -3.59
CA PRO A 6 -26.08 -3.90 -3.38
C PRO A 6 -25.60 -3.10 -4.59
N ASP A 7 -26.07 -1.87 -4.69
CA ASP A 7 -25.58 -0.93 -5.68
C ASP A 7 -24.24 -0.34 -5.26
N PHE A 8 -23.16 -0.91 -5.78
CA PHE A 8 -21.80 -0.44 -5.54
C PHE A 8 -21.42 0.65 -6.53
N GLY A 9 -20.63 1.62 -6.07
CA GLY A 9 -19.97 2.60 -6.93
C GLY A 9 -18.90 1.97 -7.85
N PRO A 10 -18.18 2.80 -8.64
CA PRO A 10 -17.15 2.33 -9.57
C PRO A 10 -15.92 1.72 -8.88
N ASP A 11 -15.72 2.00 -7.62
CA ASP A 11 -14.59 1.48 -6.85
C ASP A 11 -14.73 -0.03 -6.62
N ILE A 12 -13.61 -0.72 -6.66
CA ILE A 12 -13.57 -2.16 -6.57
C ILE A 12 -12.36 -2.62 -5.73
N ASP A 13 -12.57 -3.64 -4.91
CA ASP A 13 -11.48 -4.28 -4.20
C ASP A 13 -10.45 -4.88 -5.17
N PRO A 14 -9.16 -4.90 -4.80
CA PRO A 14 -8.15 -5.64 -5.55
C PRO A 14 -8.49 -7.14 -5.54
N TYR A 15 -7.91 -7.90 -6.48
CA TYR A 15 -7.95 -9.35 -6.39
C TYR A 15 -7.27 -9.82 -5.12
N ALA A 16 -7.94 -10.69 -4.38
CA ALA A 16 -7.35 -11.30 -3.19
C ALA A 16 -6.06 -12.04 -3.55
N LEU A 17 -5.00 -11.76 -2.82
CA LEU A 17 -3.73 -12.49 -2.96
C LEU A 17 -3.89 -13.91 -2.43
N TYR A 18 -3.03 -14.81 -2.88
CA TYR A 18 -2.97 -16.15 -2.30
C TYR A 18 -2.31 -16.09 -0.93
N GLU A 19 -3.10 -16.33 0.10
CA GLU A 19 -2.70 -16.34 1.52
C GLU A 19 -2.91 -17.76 2.07
N PRO A 20 -1.94 -18.68 1.91
CA PRO A 20 -2.09 -20.06 2.39
C PRO A 20 -2.20 -20.08 3.91
N GLN A 21 -2.83 -21.14 4.44
CA GLN A 21 -2.90 -21.39 5.88
C GLN A 21 -1.50 -21.39 6.51
N ARG A 22 -1.36 -20.69 7.63
CA ARG A 22 -0.11 -20.60 8.41
C ARG A 22 -0.31 -21.04 9.85
N ASP A 23 -1.40 -20.56 10.44
CA ASP A 23 -1.76 -20.80 11.83
C ASP A 23 -2.92 -21.78 11.91
N CYS A 24 -3.29 -22.16 13.11
CA CYS A 24 -4.50 -22.91 13.33
C CYS A 24 -5.39 -22.24 14.38
N ASP A 25 -6.41 -21.57 13.89
CA ASP A 25 -7.55 -21.07 14.64
C ASP A 25 -8.81 -21.38 13.83
N PRO A 26 -9.44 -22.55 14.05
CA PRO A 26 -10.57 -23.02 13.27
C PRO A 26 -11.87 -22.26 13.57
N THR A 27 -11.83 -21.23 14.42
CA THR A 27 -12.97 -20.35 14.66
C THR A 27 -13.41 -19.70 13.34
N ALA A 28 -14.64 -19.98 12.94
CA ALA A 28 -15.20 -19.44 11.70
C ALA A 28 -15.17 -17.90 11.67
N LYS A 29 -14.63 -17.33 10.61
CA LYS A 29 -14.48 -15.88 10.47
C LYS A 29 -15.81 -15.22 10.04
N PRO A 30 -16.10 -14.00 10.51
CA PRO A 30 -17.43 -13.39 10.33
C PRO A 30 -17.83 -13.20 8.87
N GLY A 31 -16.91 -12.86 7.97
CA GLY A 31 -17.21 -12.72 6.53
C GLY A 31 -17.58 -14.05 5.88
N VAL A 32 -16.97 -15.15 6.33
CA VAL A 32 -17.28 -16.50 5.82
C VAL A 32 -18.63 -16.98 6.33
N LEU A 33 -18.97 -16.70 7.59
CA LEU A 33 -20.28 -17.01 8.16
C LEU A 33 -21.39 -16.29 7.41
N ASP A 34 -21.26 -14.99 7.20
CA ASP A 34 -22.29 -14.20 6.51
C ASP A 34 -22.40 -14.55 5.02
N PHE A 35 -21.27 -14.88 4.35
CA PHE A 35 -21.30 -15.37 2.97
C PHE A 35 -22.05 -16.70 2.87
N ARG A 36 -21.78 -17.63 3.79
CA ARG A 36 -22.52 -18.88 3.92
C ARG A 36 -24.02 -18.64 4.07
N ASP A 37 -24.40 -17.80 5.02
CA ASP A 37 -25.81 -17.54 5.33
C ASP A 37 -26.53 -16.85 4.16
N LEU A 38 -25.84 -15.94 3.46
CA LEU A 38 -26.32 -15.30 2.24
C LEU A 38 -26.64 -16.34 1.15
N LEU A 39 -25.73 -17.29 0.92
CA LEU A 39 -25.91 -18.27 -0.15
C LEU A 39 -26.95 -19.35 0.22
N LEU A 40 -26.98 -19.82 1.45
CA LEU A 40 -28.00 -20.76 1.90
C LEU A 40 -29.41 -20.18 1.83
N ALA A 41 -29.55 -18.88 2.09
CA ALA A 41 -30.82 -18.16 1.91
C ALA A 41 -31.22 -18.01 0.44
N ALA A 42 -30.27 -17.75 -0.45
CA ALA A 42 -30.51 -17.54 -1.88
C ALA A 42 -30.75 -18.85 -2.66
N TYR A 43 -30.16 -19.94 -2.19
CA TYR A 43 -30.22 -21.27 -2.83
C TYR A 43 -30.79 -22.32 -1.88
N PRO A 44 -32.10 -22.28 -1.58
CA PRO A 44 -32.74 -23.27 -0.73
C PRO A 44 -32.59 -24.68 -1.33
N GLY A 45 -32.31 -25.68 -0.49
CA GLY A 45 -32.06 -27.07 -0.91
C GLY A 45 -30.57 -27.40 -1.13
N THR A 46 -29.68 -26.42 -0.98
CA THR A 46 -28.23 -26.67 -0.85
C THR A 46 -27.83 -26.82 0.60
N SER A 47 -26.59 -27.22 0.89
CA SER A 47 -26.18 -27.58 2.24
C SER A 47 -24.87 -26.90 2.68
N ASN A 48 -24.68 -26.81 3.99
CA ASN A 48 -23.43 -26.37 4.62
C ASN A 48 -22.59 -27.59 4.98
N LEU A 49 -21.49 -27.82 4.26
CA LEU A 49 -20.57 -28.93 4.53
C LEU A 49 -19.43 -28.55 5.49
N GLY A 50 -19.33 -27.28 5.86
CA GLY A 50 -18.48 -26.83 6.96
C GLY A 50 -17.50 -25.71 6.61
N ILE A 51 -17.17 -24.93 7.64
CA ILE A 51 -16.17 -23.83 7.55
C ILE A 51 -14.87 -24.27 8.23
N SER A 52 -14.97 -25.06 9.29
CA SER A 52 -13.87 -25.34 10.21
C SER A 52 -13.33 -26.74 10.05
N ARG A 53 -12.02 -26.91 10.24
CA ARG A 53 -11.32 -28.19 10.27
C ARG A 53 -10.38 -28.23 11.48
N ALA A 54 -10.35 -29.36 12.18
CA ALA A 54 -9.48 -29.53 13.36
C ALA A 54 -8.01 -29.42 12.97
N CYS A 55 -7.19 -28.84 13.85
CA CYS A 55 -5.77 -28.56 13.63
C CYS A 55 -4.94 -29.79 13.25
N GLY A 56 -5.22 -30.92 13.89
CA GLY A 56 -4.53 -32.20 13.62
C GLY A 56 -5.03 -32.98 12.39
N SER A 57 -6.02 -32.47 11.64
CA SER A 57 -6.66 -33.17 10.54
C SER A 57 -6.08 -32.79 9.19
N GLY A 58 -5.53 -33.76 8.45
CA GLY A 58 -5.08 -33.55 7.07
C GLY A 58 -3.94 -32.56 6.90
N GLY A 59 -3.65 -32.18 5.63
CA GLY A 59 -2.63 -31.19 5.28
C GLY A 59 -3.03 -29.73 5.53
N GLN A 60 -2.31 -28.81 4.89
CA GLN A 60 -2.60 -27.37 4.91
C GLN A 60 -4.01 -27.09 4.33
N SER A 61 -4.75 -26.20 4.98
CA SER A 61 -6.12 -25.86 4.56
C SER A 61 -6.62 -24.61 5.32
N GLU A 62 -7.22 -23.69 4.60
CA GLU A 62 -7.81 -22.46 5.16
C GLU A 62 -9.00 -22.73 6.08
N HIS A 63 -9.61 -23.91 6.03
CA HIS A 63 -10.56 -24.39 7.03
C HIS A 63 -9.97 -24.41 8.44
N LYS A 64 -8.66 -24.64 8.60
CA LYS A 64 -7.97 -24.58 9.89
C LYS A 64 -7.80 -23.18 10.43
N GLU A 65 -8.07 -22.17 9.62
CA GLU A 65 -8.10 -20.75 10.01
C GLU A 65 -9.53 -20.18 9.98
N GLY A 66 -10.54 -21.02 9.77
CA GLY A 66 -11.95 -20.62 9.72
C GLY A 66 -12.29 -19.65 8.58
N ARG A 67 -11.48 -19.62 7.51
CA ARG A 67 -11.66 -18.72 6.35
C ARG A 67 -11.83 -19.46 5.02
N ALA A 68 -12.31 -20.69 5.08
CA ALA A 68 -12.81 -21.45 3.94
C ALA A 68 -14.20 -21.99 4.23
N TRP A 69 -14.96 -22.28 3.18
CA TRP A 69 -16.29 -22.88 3.31
C TRP A 69 -16.57 -23.81 2.15
N ASP A 70 -17.11 -24.97 2.47
CA ASP A 70 -17.60 -25.96 1.53
C ASP A 70 -19.11 -25.83 1.37
N TRP A 71 -19.56 -25.31 0.22
CA TRP A 71 -20.97 -25.23 -0.14
C TRP A 71 -21.43 -26.51 -0.80
N GLY A 72 -22.28 -27.26 -0.12
CA GLY A 72 -22.83 -28.52 -0.63
C GLY A 72 -23.80 -28.27 -1.77
N VAL A 73 -23.34 -28.54 -2.98
CA VAL A 73 -24.06 -28.50 -4.25
C VAL A 73 -23.56 -29.66 -5.10
N ASP A 74 -24.48 -30.43 -5.67
CA ASP A 74 -24.19 -31.70 -6.37
C ASP A 74 -24.16 -31.48 -7.88
N LEU A 75 -23.07 -31.94 -8.52
CA LEU A 75 -22.90 -31.88 -9.97
C LEU A 75 -24.02 -32.62 -10.73
N ALA A 76 -24.52 -33.76 -10.18
CA ALA A 76 -25.51 -34.59 -10.86
C ALA A 76 -26.91 -33.93 -10.92
N GLY A 77 -27.28 -33.11 -9.94
CA GLY A 77 -28.64 -32.54 -9.85
C GLY A 77 -28.70 -31.02 -9.72
N GLN A 78 -27.62 -30.39 -9.26
CA GLN A 78 -27.58 -28.97 -8.87
C GLN A 78 -26.49 -28.17 -9.61
N GLU A 79 -25.88 -28.69 -10.69
CA GLU A 79 -24.86 -28.01 -11.47
C GLU A 79 -25.33 -26.60 -11.91
N HIS A 80 -26.59 -26.48 -12.30
CA HIS A 80 -27.17 -25.19 -12.69
C HIS A 80 -27.15 -24.13 -11.57
N LEU A 81 -27.20 -24.54 -10.27
CA LEU A 81 -27.08 -23.62 -9.14
C LEU A 81 -25.63 -23.18 -8.94
N ALA A 82 -24.71 -24.11 -9.13
CA ALA A 82 -23.27 -23.82 -9.11
C ALA A 82 -22.89 -22.84 -10.22
N ASP A 83 -23.38 -23.06 -11.43
CA ASP A 83 -23.13 -22.18 -12.58
C ASP A 83 -23.76 -20.78 -12.38
N ASP A 84 -24.99 -20.70 -11.85
CA ASP A 84 -25.66 -19.44 -11.54
C ASP A 84 -24.81 -18.61 -10.55
N LEU A 85 -24.34 -19.24 -9.47
CA LEU A 85 -23.48 -18.57 -8.48
C LEU A 85 -22.12 -18.18 -9.05
N ILE A 86 -21.44 -19.07 -9.76
CA ILE A 86 -20.13 -18.81 -10.35
C ILE A 86 -20.21 -17.65 -11.35
N ASN A 87 -21.23 -17.65 -12.21
CA ASN A 87 -21.47 -16.58 -13.16
C ASN A 87 -21.73 -15.23 -12.46
N TRP A 88 -22.51 -15.24 -11.40
CA TRP A 88 -22.77 -14.06 -10.58
C TRP A 88 -21.49 -13.52 -9.92
N LEU A 89 -20.66 -14.40 -9.34
CA LEU A 89 -19.40 -14.02 -8.69
C LEU A 89 -18.38 -13.47 -9.68
N LEU A 90 -18.30 -14.05 -10.88
CA LEU A 90 -17.31 -13.71 -11.91
C LEU A 90 -17.80 -12.67 -12.92
N ALA A 91 -19.02 -12.18 -12.79
CA ALA A 91 -19.57 -11.17 -13.68
C ALA A 91 -18.75 -9.87 -13.63
N THR A 92 -18.72 -9.19 -14.77
CA THR A 92 -18.27 -7.80 -14.86
C THR A 92 -19.41 -6.90 -14.41
N ASP A 93 -19.15 -5.96 -13.49
CA ASP A 93 -20.18 -5.03 -13.04
C ASP A 93 -20.46 -3.92 -14.08
N ARG A 94 -21.47 -3.10 -13.80
CA ARG A 94 -21.88 -2.00 -14.69
C ARG A 94 -20.81 -0.92 -14.90
N HIS A 95 -19.77 -0.90 -14.08
CA HIS A 95 -18.64 0.02 -14.16
C HIS A 95 -17.44 -0.56 -14.93
N GLY A 96 -17.57 -1.77 -15.48
CA GLY A 96 -16.52 -2.45 -16.21
C GLY A 96 -15.52 -3.24 -15.34
N ASN A 97 -15.79 -3.39 -14.06
CA ASN A 97 -14.94 -4.15 -13.15
C ASN A 97 -15.14 -5.65 -13.39
N ALA A 98 -14.16 -6.33 -13.96
CA ALA A 98 -14.20 -7.78 -14.17
C ALA A 98 -14.16 -8.51 -12.81
N HIS A 99 -14.88 -9.65 -12.73
CA HIS A 99 -14.96 -10.53 -11.55
C HIS A 99 -15.34 -9.77 -10.27
N ALA A 100 -16.31 -8.86 -10.39
CA ALA A 100 -16.56 -7.84 -9.39
C ALA A 100 -16.89 -8.42 -8.02
N LEU A 101 -17.75 -9.42 -7.94
CA LEU A 101 -18.21 -9.93 -6.65
C LEU A 101 -17.18 -10.83 -5.96
N VAL A 102 -16.42 -11.63 -6.69
CA VAL A 102 -15.27 -12.36 -6.10
C VAL A 102 -14.31 -11.40 -5.42
N ARG A 103 -14.05 -10.24 -6.03
CA ARG A 103 -13.19 -9.21 -5.47
C ARG A 103 -13.84 -8.57 -4.24
N ARG A 104 -15.12 -8.22 -4.33
CA ARG A 104 -15.88 -7.58 -3.24
C ARG A 104 -16.07 -8.49 -2.03
N PHE A 105 -16.16 -9.79 -2.21
CA PHE A 105 -16.15 -10.76 -1.11
C PHE A 105 -14.75 -11.09 -0.60
N GLY A 106 -13.70 -10.79 -1.35
CA GLY A 106 -12.30 -11.13 -1.02
C GLY A 106 -12.02 -12.63 -1.13
N ILE A 107 -12.63 -13.30 -2.11
CA ILE A 107 -12.40 -14.73 -2.37
C ILE A 107 -11.06 -14.88 -3.08
N MET A 108 -10.18 -15.72 -2.53
CA MET A 108 -8.86 -16.03 -3.08
C MET A 108 -8.93 -17.05 -4.21
N TYR A 109 -9.71 -18.10 -4.00
CA TYR A 109 -9.93 -19.14 -5.00
C TYR A 109 -11.22 -19.92 -4.74
N MET A 110 -11.68 -20.56 -5.79
CA MET A 110 -12.82 -21.50 -5.78
C MET A 110 -12.38 -22.80 -6.44
N ILE A 111 -12.83 -23.96 -5.90
CA ILE A 111 -12.62 -25.26 -6.52
C ILE A 111 -13.99 -25.88 -6.81
N TRP A 112 -14.23 -26.26 -8.06
CA TRP A 112 -15.45 -26.90 -8.51
C TRP A 112 -15.20 -27.82 -9.70
N ASN A 113 -15.78 -28.97 -9.68
CA ASN A 113 -15.78 -29.95 -10.78
C ASN A 113 -14.37 -30.14 -11.38
N ARG A 114 -13.39 -30.54 -10.55
CA ARG A 114 -11.99 -30.80 -10.93
C ARG A 114 -11.24 -29.58 -11.50
N ARG A 115 -11.75 -28.37 -11.27
CA ARG A 115 -11.12 -27.13 -11.72
C ARG A 115 -10.96 -26.16 -10.56
N ILE A 116 -9.96 -25.32 -10.65
CA ILE A 116 -9.69 -24.23 -9.71
C ILE A 116 -9.66 -22.90 -10.44
N TRP A 117 -10.33 -21.90 -9.90
CA TRP A 117 -10.21 -20.52 -10.30
C TRP A 117 -9.52 -19.74 -9.18
N MET A 118 -8.53 -18.91 -9.51
CA MET A 118 -7.72 -18.18 -8.53
C MET A 118 -7.74 -16.68 -8.83
N ALA A 119 -8.04 -15.87 -7.82
CA ALA A 119 -8.10 -14.41 -7.93
C ALA A 119 -6.75 -13.79 -8.38
N ASN A 120 -5.65 -14.23 -7.81
CA ASN A 120 -4.30 -13.76 -8.16
C ASN A 120 -3.79 -14.26 -9.53
N ARG A 121 -4.57 -15.08 -10.23
CA ARG A 121 -4.33 -15.58 -11.60
C ARG A 121 -5.61 -15.51 -12.44
N SER A 122 -6.44 -14.52 -12.21
CA SER A 122 -7.76 -14.42 -12.82
C SER A 122 -7.76 -14.42 -14.34
N SER A 123 -6.70 -13.91 -14.98
CA SER A 123 -6.53 -13.95 -16.45
C SER A 123 -6.36 -15.36 -17.01
N ALA A 124 -5.91 -16.32 -16.20
CA ALA A 124 -5.78 -17.71 -16.62
C ALA A 124 -7.13 -18.47 -16.64
N GLY A 125 -8.18 -17.88 -16.04
CA GLY A 125 -9.48 -18.52 -15.89
C GLY A 125 -9.42 -19.81 -15.06
N TRP A 126 -10.38 -20.70 -15.31
CA TRP A 126 -10.44 -22.02 -14.67
C TRP A 126 -9.32 -22.95 -15.14
N GLN A 127 -8.53 -23.45 -14.19
CA GLN A 127 -7.43 -24.39 -14.46
C GLN A 127 -7.75 -25.77 -13.91
N PRO A 128 -7.14 -26.86 -14.43
CA PRO A 128 -7.28 -28.20 -13.89
C PRO A 128 -6.83 -28.24 -12.42
N TYR A 129 -7.69 -28.74 -11.54
CA TYR A 129 -7.36 -29.01 -10.14
C TYR A 129 -6.83 -30.44 -9.99
N ARG A 130 -5.69 -30.60 -9.33
CA ARG A 130 -4.98 -31.87 -9.17
C ARG A 130 -4.94 -32.39 -7.73
N GLY A 131 -5.72 -31.78 -6.83
CA GLY A 131 -5.84 -32.24 -5.45
C GLY A 131 -6.63 -33.56 -5.33
N SER A 132 -6.65 -34.14 -4.14
CA SER A 132 -7.25 -35.44 -3.87
C SER A 132 -8.77 -35.47 -3.97
N SER A 133 -9.45 -34.35 -3.62
CA SER A 133 -10.92 -34.24 -3.74
C SER A 133 -11.29 -33.67 -5.12
N PRO A 134 -12.18 -34.31 -5.89
CA PRO A 134 -12.62 -33.80 -7.19
C PRO A 134 -13.57 -32.61 -7.10
N HIS A 135 -14.13 -32.30 -5.93
CA HIS A 135 -15.12 -31.23 -5.71
C HIS A 135 -16.30 -31.31 -6.69
N THR A 136 -16.97 -32.45 -6.74
CA THR A 136 -18.15 -32.72 -7.57
C THR A 136 -19.46 -32.69 -6.77
N ASP A 137 -19.35 -32.62 -5.46
CA ASP A 137 -20.42 -32.61 -4.47
C ASP A 137 -20.48 -31.31 -3.65
N HIS A 138 -19.52 -30.40 -3.89
CA HIS A 138 -19.48 -29.08 -3.27
C HIS A 138 -18.57 -28.12 -4.04
N ILE A 139 -18.85 -26.81 -3.89
CA ILE A 139 -17.88 -25.78 -4.23
C ILE A 139 -17.10 -25.41 -2.97
N HIS A 140 -15.77 -25.50 -3.06
CA HIS A 140 -14.88 -24.98 -2.03
C HIS A 140 -14.57 -23.51 -2.29
N PHE A 141 -14.77 -22.66 -1.28
CA PHE A 141 -14.40 -21.25 -1.27
C PHE A 141 -13.30 -21.00 -0.24
N SER A 142 -12.23 -20.32 -0.64
CA SER A 142 -11.22 -19.79 0.28
C SER A 142 -11.14 -18.28 0.20
N PHE A 143 -11.08 -17.62 1.36
CA PHE A 143 -11.07 -16.17 1.49
C PHE A 143 -9.70 -15.66 1.92
N GLY A 144 -9.29 -14.51 1.37
CA GLY A 144 -8.25 -13.68 1.95
C GLY A 144 -8.69 -13.11 3.31
N TRP A 145 -7.74 -12.73 4.13
CA TRP A 145 -8.06 -12.22 5.48
C TRP A 145 -8.98 -10.99 5.46
N ALA A 146 -8.85 -10.13 4.45
CA ALA A 146 -9.74 -8.96 4.31
C ALA A 146 -11.21 -9.38 4.13
N GLY A 147 -11.49 -10.33 3.23
CA GLY A 147 -12.83 -10.86 3.02
C GLY A 147 -13.36 -11.61 4.24
N ALA A 148 -12.54 -12.49 4.81
CA ALA A 148 -12.88 -13.27 6.00
C ALA A 148 -13.23 -12.39 7.22
N ARG A 149 -12.64 -11.20 7.34
CA ARG A 149 -12.85 -10.23 8.43
C ARG A 149 -13.86 -9.12 8.10
N LYS A 150 -14.62 -9.22 7.01
CA LYS A 150 -15.57 -8.20 6.56
C LYS A 150 -14.93 -6.84 6.27
N GLN A 151 -13.73 -6.81 5.72
CA GLN A 151 -12.98 -5.61 5.42
C GLN A 151 -13.05 -5.22 3.93
N THR A 152 -13.73 -6.00 3.10
CA THR A 152 -13.92 -5.73 1.67
C THR A 152 -15.23 -4.99 1.40
N SER A 153 -15.38 -4.45 0.19
CA SER A 153 -16.48 -3.54 -0.16
C SER A 153 -17.86 -4.16 -0.06
N TRP A 154 -18.01 -5.47 -0.19
CA TRP A 154 -19.29 -6.12 0.06
C TRP A 154 -19.82 -5.84 1.47
N TRP A 155 -18.95 -5.86 2.46
CA TRP A 155 -19.30 -5.72 3.87
C TRP A 155 -19.36 -4.26 4.33
N THR A 156 -18.61 -3.38 3.66
CA THR A 156 -18.46 -1.97 4.04
C THR A 156 -19.39 -1.05 3.25
N GLY A 157 -20.30 -1.60 2.44
CA GLY A 157 -21.29 -0.81 1.69
C GLY A 157 -20.70 -0.06 0.50
N GLY A 158 -19.69 -0.61 -0.16
CA GLY A 158 -19.01 0.03 -1.29
C GLY A 158 -17.82 0.88 -0.87
N GLN A 159 -17.67 1.12 0.42
CA GLN A 159 -16.40 1.57 0.99
C GLN A 159 -15.50 0.33 1.16
N GLY A 160 -14.90 -0.11 0.05
CA GLY A 160 -13.89 -1.15 0.05
C GLY A 160 -12.79 -0.83 1.06
N PRO A 161 -11.94 -1.79 1.43
CA PRO A 161 -10.73 -1.44 2.12
C PRO A 161 -9.99 -0.49 1.20
N HIS A 162 -10.12 0.81 1.53
CA HIS A 162 -9.34 1.81 0.86
C HIS A 162 -7.92 1.29 0.88
N TRP A 163 -7.30 1.28 -0.26
CA TRP A 163 -5.88 1.01 -0.37
C TRP A 163 -5.15 2.13 0.38
N VAL A 164 -5.29 2.10 1.70
CA VAL A 164 -4.46 2.91 2.57
C VAL A 164 -3.07 2.35 2.37
N PRO A 165 -2.11 3.14 1.94
CA PRO A 165 -0.74 2.67 1.91
C PRO A 165 -0.41 2.15 3.31
N ARG A 166 -0.24 0.83 3.42
CA ARG A 166 0.17 0.20 4.68
C ARG A 166 1.62 0.51 5.02
N VAL A 167 2.16 1.50 4.33
CA VAL A 167 3.54 1.93 4.40
C VAL A 167 3.58 3.43 4.55
N SER A 168 4.28 3.91 5.54
CA SER A 168 4.64 5.31 5.68
C SER A 168 6.16 5.44 5.80
N VAL A 169 6.73 6.27 4.96
CA VAL A 169 8.17 6.47 4.89
C VAL A 169 8.52 7.80 5.54
N GLY A 170 8.93 7.72 6.75
CA GLY A 170 9.54 8.77 7.55
C GLY A 170 10.84 8.26 8.16
N VAL A 171 11.21 8.74 9.31
CA VAL A 171 12.28 8.20 10.14
C VAL A 171 11.71 7.89 11.52
N PRO A 172 11.41 6.62 11.82
CA PRO A 172 11.57 5.39 11.02
C PRO A 172 10.55 5.27 9.88
N SER A 173 10.74 4.30 8.97
CA SER A 173 9.69 3.82 8.08
C SER A 173 8.81 2.80 8.80
N VAL A 174 7.53 2.77 8.53
CA VAL A 174 6.58 1.87 9.19
C VAL A 174 5.71 1.14 8.18
N VAL A 175 5.43 -0.13 8.44
CA VAL A 175 4.56 -1.00 7.64
C VAL A 175 3.51 -1.63 8.56
N ASP A 176 2.25 -1.52 8.19
CA ASP A 176 1.19 -2.36 8.75
C ASP A 176 1.11 -3.67 7.96
N THR A 177 1.33 -4.79 8.64
CA THR A 177 1.26 -6.13 8.04
C THR A 177 -0.15 -6.74 8.09
N GLY A 178 -1.10 -6.05 8.70
CA GLY A 178 -2.43 -6.58 9.00
C GLY A 178 -2.48 -7.46 10.26
N THR A 179 -1.34 -7.94 10.74
CA THR A 179 -1.20 -8.72 11.99
C THR A 179 -0.42 -7.98 13.06
N GLY A 180 0.08 -6.80 12.74
CA GLY A 180 0.87 -5.93 13.60
C GLY A 180 1.65 -4.95 12.76
N MET A 181 2.35 -4.03 13.39
CA MET A 181 3.20 -3.05 12.71
C MET A 181 4.66 -3.48 12.79
N VAL A 182 5.43 -3.13 11.75
CA VAL A 182 6.88 -3.28 11.73
C VAL A 182 7.51 -1.93 11.39
N ILE A 183 8.49 -1.52 12.16
CA ILE A 183 9.26 -0.29 11.93
C ILE A 183 10.68 -0.64 11.50
N PHE A 184 11.22 0.14 10.57
CA PHE A 184 12.55 -0.02 10.00
C PHE A 184 13.31 1.29 10.05
N GLY A 185 14.61 1.21 10.29
CA GLY A 185 15.51 2.35 10.24
C GLY A 185 16.92 1.94 9.87
N VAL A 186 17.74 2.93 9.56
CA VAL A 186 19.18 2.78 9.40
C VAL A 186 19.83 3.23 10.70
N ASP A 187 20.69 2.40 11.25
CA ASP A 187 21.48 2.75 12.43
C ASP A 187 22.67 3.68 12.08
N PRO A 188 23.33 4.31 13.05
CA PRO A 188 24.46 5.19 12.78
C PRO A 188 25.67 4.51 12.11
N ALA A 189 25.75 3.19 12.13
CA ALA A 189 26.80 2.42 11.47
C ALA A 189 26.46 1.99 10.04
N GLY A 190 25.29 2.40 9.52
CA GLY A 190 24.81 2.04 8.17
C GLY A 190 24.24 0.62 8.11
N GLY A 191 23.91 0.02 9.24
CA GLY A 191 23.14 -1.21 9.33
C GLY A 191 21.64 -0.94 9.27
N VAL A 192 20.86 -1.90 8.80
CA VAL A 192 19.39 -1.81 8.83
C VAL A 192 18.88 -2.53 10.07
N THR A 193 18.02 -1.87 10.81
CA THR A 193 17.42 -2.41 12.03
C THR A 193 15.90 -2.32 11.97
N HIS A 194 15.22 -3.23 12.66
CA HIS A 194 13.77 -3.27 12.73
C HIS A 194 13.27 -3.80 14.06
N ARG A 195 12.00 -3.50 14.36
CA ARG A 195 11.24 -4.14 15.43
C ARG A 195 9.77 -4.24 15.01
N TRP A 196 9.05 -5.17 15.63
CA TRP A 196 7.68 -5.48 15.23
C TRP A 196 6.75 -5.67 16.43
N GLN A 197 5.46 -5.51 16.20
CA GLN A 197 4.43 -5.92 17.15
C GLN A 197 4.06 -7.39 16.94
N ASN A 198 3.94 -8.13 18.03
CA ASN A 198 3.56 -9.55 17.99
C ASN A 198 2.08 -9.78 17.65
N ALA A 199 1.25 -8.76 17.83
CA ALA A 199 -0.17 -8.74 17.48
C ALA A 199 -0.64 -7.27 17.35
N PRO A 200 -1.79 -7.00 16.73
CA PRO A 200 -2.38 -5.66 16.70
C PRO A 200 -2.54 -5.07 18.11
N GLY A 201 -1.92 -3.92 18.36
CA GLY A 201 -1.89 -3.28 19.68
C GLY A 201 -1.07 -4.02 20.75
N GLY A 202 -0.38 -5.11 20.40
CA GLY A 202 0.42 -5.92 21.30
C GLY A 202 1.80 -5.35 21.61
N ALA A 203 2.56 -6.12 22.38
CA ALA A 203 3.94 -5.77 22.75
C ALA A 203 4.86 -5.71 21.53
N TRP A 204 5.87 -4.84 21.63
CA TRP A 204 6.93 -4.72 20.64
C TRP A 204 8.09 -5.68 20.95
N SER A 205 8.67 -6.26 19.89
CA SER A 205 9.92 -7.02 20.00
C SER A 205 11.08 -6.13 20.46
N ALA A 206 12.22 -6.72 20.76
CA ALA A 206 13.48 -5.97 20.80
C ALA A 206 13.87 -5.51 19.38
N TRP A 207 14.74 -4.50 19.28
CA TRP A 207 15.36 -4.12 18.02
C TRP A 207 16.26 -5.25 17.53
N THR A 208 16.13 -5.58 16.25
CA THR A 208 16.89 -6.66 15.61
C THR A 208 17.51 -6.15 14.32
N GLY A 209 18.78 -6.41 14.11
CA GLY A 209 19.48 -6.06 12.88
C GLY A 209 19.07 -6.95 11.70
N LEU A 210 18.94 -6.38 10.52
CA LEU A 210 18.81 -7.08 9.23
C LEU A 210 20.14 -7.14 8.47
N GLY A 211 21.24 -6.90 9.15
CA GLY A 211 22.53 -6.81 8.51
C GLY A 211 22.75 -5.46 7.81
N ARG A 212 23.74 -5.42 6.96
CA ARG A 212 24.20 -4.23 6.27
C ARG A 212 24.47 -4.58 4.80
N PRO A 213 23.99 -3.81 3.80
CA PRO A 213 24.50 -3.94 2.45
C PRO A 213 26.01 -3.70 2.44
N ALA A 214 26.73 -4.32 1.49
CA ALA A 214 28.20 -4.29 1.49
C ALA A 214 28.81 -2.89 1.62
N PRO A 215 28.24 -1.83 0.96
CA PRO A 215 28.77 -0.47 1.10
C PRO A 215 28.25 0.28 2.34
N GLY A 216 27.21 -0.22 3.03
CA GLY A 216 26.43 0.51 4.02
C GLY A 216 25.15 1.10 3.46
N ALA A 217 24.16 1.30 4.34
CA ALA A 217 22.88 1.90 3.99
C ALA A 217 22.88 3.40 4.25
N VAL A 218 22.24 4.17 3.37
CA VAL A 218 21.99 5.60 3.57
C VAL A 218 20.55 5.94 3.23
N GLY A 219 20.03 6.96 3.90
CA GLY A 219 18.68 7.46 3.69
C GLY A 219 17.61 6.65 4.42
N ARG A 220 16.41 6.70 3.85
CA ARG A 220 15.22 6.09 4.45
C ARG A 220 14.93 4.75 3.79
N PRO A 221 14.89 3.63 4.52
CA PRO A 221 14.46 2.37 3.95
C PRO A 221 13.00 2.47 3.50
N TYR A 222 12.68 1.88 2.36
CA TYR A 222 11.32 1.68 1.91
C TYR A 222 10.94 0.23 2.16
N ALA A 223 10.09 -0.01 3.15
CA ALA A 223 9.61 -1.34 3.45
C ALA A 223 8.14 -1.47 3.05
N LEU A 224 7.73 -2.59 2.49
CA LEU A 224 6.34 -2.86 2.13
C LEU A 224 5.98 -4.34 2.31
N VAL A 225 4.69 -4.60 2.38
CA VAL A 225 4.15 -5.96 2.26
C VAL A 225 4.06 -6.27 0.77
N GLY A 226 4.89 -7.19 0.32
CA GLY A 226 4.86 -7.71 -1.04
C GLY A 226 3.78 -8.79 -1.22
N ARG A 227 3.85 -9.47 -2.34
CA ARG A 227 2.99 -10.65 -2.58
C ARG A 227 3.22 -11.70 -1.48
N TYR A 228 2.23 -12.53 -1.24
CA TYR A 228 2.22 -13.54 -0.16
C TYR A 228 2.24 -12.96 1.27
N GLY A 229 1.97 -11.65 1.44
CA GLY A 229 1.97 -11.01 2.75
C GLY A 229 3.36 -10.93 3.40
N LYS A 230 4.44 -11.03 2.62
CA LYS A 230 5.83 -11.01 3.09
C LYS A 230 6.44 -9.64 2.91
N LEU A 231 7.33 -9.29 3.83
CA LEU A 231 8.01 -8.01 3.80
C LEU A 231 9.13 -7.99 2.77
N ALA A 232 9.29 -6.86 2.12
CA ALA A 232 10.47 -6.51 1.33
C ALA A 232 10.95 -5.12 1.74
N VAL A 233 12.25 -4.94 1.81
CA VAL A 233 12.90 -3.69 2.20
C VAL A 233 13.86 -3.26 1.11
N PHE A 234 13.76 -2.01 0.70
CA PHE A 234 14.58 -1.38 -0.32
C PHE A 234 15.26 -0.14 0.25
N LEU A 235 16.49 0.09 -0.12
CA LEU A 235 17.22 1.27 0.30
C LEU A 235 18.33 1.61 -0.68
N ARG A 236 18.87 2.83 -0.56
CA ARG A 236 20.05 3.26 -1.26
C ARG A 236 21.31 2.93 -0.44
N GLY A 237 22.30 2.30 -1.07
CA GLY A 237 23.62 2.12 -0.50
C GLY A 237 24.47 3.40 -0.55
N GLU A 238 25.56 3.44 0.21
CA GLU A 238 26.59 4.49 0.12
C GLU A 238 27.20 4.60 -1.27
N ASP A 239 27.18 3.50 -2.04
CA ASP A 239 27.60 3.44 -3.45
C ASP A 239 26.62 4.14 -4.43
N GLY A 240 25.49 4.63 -3.92
CA GLY A 240 24.43 5.23 -4.71
C GLY A 240 23.58 4.22 -5.48
N GLU A 241 23.65 2.94 -5.17
CA GLU A 241 22.88 1.89 -5.84
C GLU A 241 21.69 1.41 -4.99
N LEU A 242 20.73 0.76 -5.65
CA LEU A 242 19.61 0.13 -4.96
C LEU A 242 20.00 -1.24 -4.41
N TRP A 243 19.70 -1.45 -3.16
CA TRP A 243 19.83 -2.72 -2.45
C TRP A 243 18.48 -3.14 -1.88
N HIS A 244 18.20 -4.45 -1.82
CA HIS A 244 17.00 -4.97 -1.21
C HIS A 244 17.23 -6.29 -0.47
N THR A 245 16.34 -6.55 0.47
CA THR A 245 16.17 -7.85 1.13
C THR A 245 14.68 -8.14 1.28
N TRP A 246 14.30 -9.39 1.47
CA TRP A 246 12.91 -9.82 1.58
C TRP A 246 12.75 -11.04 2.48
N GLN A 247 11.53 -11.27 2.91
CA GLN A 247 11.17 -12.49 3.62
C GLN A 247 10.76 -13.59 2.63
N SER A 248 11.24 -14.81 2.88
CA SER A 248 10.78 -16.04 2.22
C SER A 248 9.29 -16.31 2.55
N GLU A 249 8.69 -17.28 1.90
CA GLU A 249 7.33 -17.72 2.24
C GLU A 249 7.22 -18.23 3.69
N ALA A 250 8.30 -18.80 4.25
CA ALA A 250 8.39 -19.18 5.66
C ALA A 250 8.47 -17.97 6.62
N GLY A 251 8.72 -16.75 6.12
CA GLY A 251 8.88 -15.55 6.92
C GLY A 251 10.31 -15.26 7.35
N GLU A 252 11.27 -16.05 6.87
CA GLU A 252 12.69 -15.86 7.13
C GLU A 252 13.26 -14.80 6.20
N TRP A 253 14.09 -13.91 6.73
CA TRP A 253 14.79 -12.92 5.91
C TRP A 253 15.84 -13.60 5.01
N ALA A 254 16.01 -13.06 3.81
CA ALA A 254 17.12 -13.46 2.94
C ALA A 254 18.45 -13.28 3.68
N PRO A 255 19.39 -14.23 3.52
CA PRO A 255 20.64 -14.21 4.30
C PRO A 255 21.51 -13.00 3.96
N ASP A 256 21.40 -12.51 2.75
CA ASP A 256 22.21 -11.40 2.23
C ASP A 256 21.34 -10.32 1.58
N TRP A 257 21.85 -9.11 1.57
CA TRP A 257 21.31 -8.01 0.78
C TRP A 257 21.67 -8.20 -0.70
N VAL A 258 20.68 -8.06 -1.56
CA VAL A 258 20.86 -8.20 -3.01
C VAL A 258 20.92 -6.82 -3.67
N ARG A 259 21.94 -6.64 -4.48
CA ARG A 259 22.16 -5.44 -5.27
C ARG A 259 21.27 -5.46 -6.52
N LEU A 260 20.50 -4.40 -6.73
CA LEU A 260 19.71 -4.17 -7.95
C LEU A 260 20.34 -3.11 -8.86
N GLY A 261 21.49 -2.57 -8.48
CA GLY A 261 22.21 -1.58 -9.26
C GLY A 261 21.50 -0.23 -9.33
N GLY A 262 21.63 0.44 -10.47
CA GLY A 262 21.15 1.81 -10.67
C GLY A 262 22.19 2.86 -10.27
N ARG A 263 21.84 4.12 -10.45
CA ARG A 263 22.59 5.27 -9.93
C ARG A 263 21.58 6.22 -9.31
N LEU A 264 21.48 6.18 -8.00
CA LEU A 264 20.43 6.89 -7.23
C LEU A 264 21.02 8.07 -6.49
N ALA A 265 20.39 9.22 -6.64
CA ALA A 265 20.72 10.44 -5.89
C ALA A 265 19.64 10.77 -4.82
N GLY A 266 18.63 9.93 -4.67
CA GLY A 266 17.57 10.05 -3.68
C GLY A 266 17.03 8.69 -3.25
N ASP A 267 16.26 8.67 -2.19
CA ASP A 267 15.66 7.45 -1.66
C ASP A 267 14.64 6.85 -2.64
N PRO A 268 14.52 5.52 -2.71
CA PRO A 268 13.57 4.85 -3.59
C PRO A 268 12.13 5.03 -3.14
N SER A 269 11.21 4.96 -4.08
CA SER A 269 9.78 4.73 -3.86
C SER A 269 9.37 3.44 -4.53
N VAL A 270 8.66 2.60 -3.82
CA VAL A 270 8.31 1.25 -4.31
C VAL A 270 6.80 1.07 -4.25
N VAL A 271 6.26 0.43 -5.27
CA VAL A 271 4.85 0.10 -5.33
C VAL A 271 4.66 -1.35 -5.75
N LEU A 272 3.65 -2.00 -5.17
CA LEU A 272 3.20 -3.32 -5.55
C LEU A 272 2.05 -3.17 -6.55
N SER A 273 2.28 -3.61 -7.78
CA SER A 273 1.24 -3.61 -8.83
C SER A 273 0.18 -4.68 -8.57
N PRO A 274 -1.03 -4.55 -9.15
CA PRO A 274 -2.11 -5.53 -8.96
C PRO A 274 -1.76 -6.96 -9.40
N ASN A 275 -0.80 -7.13 -10.32
CA ASN A 275 -0.30 -8.44 -10.73
C ASN A 275 0.75 -9.05 -9.77
N GLY A 276 1.01 -8.41 -8.63
CA GLY A 276 1.97 -8.86 -7.62
C GLY A 276 3.43 -8.54 -7.93
N SER A 277 3.71 -7.73 -8.96
CA SER A 277 5.06 -7.28 -9.30
C SER A 277 5.41 -5.97 -8.59
N LEU A 278 6.66 -5.84 -8.17
CA LEU A 278 7.19 -4.63 -7.58
C LEU A 278 7.77 -3.69 -8.65
N SER A 279 7.54 -2.40 -8.50
CA SER A 279 8.15 -1.34 -9.29
C SER A 279 8.87 -0.36 -8.38
N VAL A 280 10.08 0.00 -8.72
CA VAL A 280 10.94 0.92 -7.95
C VAL A 280 11.25 2.14 -8.78
N PHE A 281 11.02 3.31 -8.22
CA PHE A 281 11.31 4.61 -8.80
C PHE A 281 12.26 5.38 -7.90
N ALA A 282 13.22 6.05 -8.48
CA ALA A 282 14.14 6.93 -7.75
C ALA A 282 14.62 8.08 -8.65
N ARG A 283 15.20 9.10 -8.04
CA ARG A 283 15.89 10.16 -8.77
C ARG A 283 17.34 9.75 -9.03
N ASP A 284 17.81 9.93 -10.25
CA ASP A 284 19.21 9.74 -10.63
C ASP A 284 20.05 11.01 -10.34
N PRO A 285 21.39 10.96 -10.44
CA PRO A 285 22.24 12.13 -10.28
C PRO A 285 22.03 13.23 -11.32
N GLY A 286 21.49 12.90 -12.48
CA GLY A 286 21.12 13.86 -13.53
C GLY A 286 19.81 14.59 -13.26
N GLY A 287 19.13 14.29 -12.17
CA GLY A 287 17.83 14.90 -11.83
C GLY A 287 16.65 14.30 -12.60
N ARG A 288 16.80 13.12 -13.19
CA ARG A 288 15.73 12.40 -13.87
C ARG A 288 15.16 11.30 -13.00
N VAL A 289 13.93 10.89 -13.26
CA VAL A 289 13.36 9.69 -12.62
C VAL A 289 13.87 8.45 -13.35
N THR A 290 14.35 7.48 -12.60
CA THR A 290 14.77 6.18 -13.11
C THR A 290 13.91 5.07 -12.50
N HIS A 291 13.68 3.99 -13.24
CA HIS A 291 12.73 2.93 -12.91
C HIS A 291 13.30 1.54 -13.19
N THR A 292 13.09 0.62 -12.26
CA THR A 292 13.24 -0.82 -12.46
C THR A 292 12.03 -1.55 -11.87
N TRP A 293 11.73 -2.75 -12.37
CA TRP A 293 10.54 -3.49 -11.95
C TRP A 293 10.73 -5.00 -12.04
N GLN A 294 9.88 -5.72 -11.33
CA GLN A 294 9.72 -7.15 -11.53
C GLN A 294 8.81 -7.40 -12.73
N ARG A 295 9.26 -8.21 -13.65
CA ARG A 295 8.44 -8.73 -14.75
C ARG A 295 7.28 -9.55 -14.18
N GLY A 296 6.18 -9.68 -14.91
CA GLY A 296 4.96 -10.32 -14.43
C GLY A 296 5.10 -11.77 -13.97
N PRO A 297 4.01 -12.36 -13.50
CA PRO A 297 4.00 -13.73 -12.99
C PRO A 297 4.44 -14.77 -14.03
N GLU A 298 4.23 -14.49 -15.32
CA GLU A 298 4.70 -15.32 -16.45
C GLU A 298 6.23 -15.42 -16.54
N HIS A 299 6.95 -14.49 -15.91
CA HIS A 299 8.42 -14.48 -15.77
C HIS A 299 8.88 -14.79 -14.34
N GLY A 300 8.01 -15.35 -13.50
CA GLY A 300 8.33 -15.64 -12.10
C GLY A 300 8.68 -14.41 -11.26
N HIS A 301 8.25 -13.22 -11.68
CA HIS A 301 8.58 -11.94 -11.05
C HIS A 301 10.09 -11.65 -10.98
N ALA A 302 10.85 -12.14 -11.96
CA ALA A 302 12.27 -11.78 -12.08
C ALA A 302 12.42 -10.27 -12.30
N TRP A 303 13.48 -9.68 -11.75
CA TRP A 303 13.77 -8.27 -11.99
C TRP A 303 14.10 -8.00 -13.46
N ASN A 304 13.72 -6.82 -13.94
CA ASN A 304 14.11 -6.33 -15.25
C ASN A 304 15.63 -6.16 -15.32
N GLU A 305 16.19 -6.39 -16.49
CA GLU A 305 17.62 -6.16 -16.73
C GLU A 305 17.88 -4.66 -16.89
N GLY A 306 18.45 -4.06 -15.85
CA GLY A 306 18.82 -2.65 -15.84
C GLY A 306 17.71 -1.69 -15.40
N TRP A 307 17.95 -0.42 -15.65
CA TRP A 307 17.11 0.71 -15.26
C TRP A 307 16.68 1.50 -16.48
N VAL A 308 15.46 1.96 -16.49
CA VAL A 308 14.88 2.76 -17.58
C VAL A 308 14.79 4.21 -17.14
N ASP A 309 15.25 5.11 -18.00
CA ASP A 309 15.08 6.54 -17.85
C ASP A 309 13.61 6.92 -18.07
N MET A 310 12.99 7.49 -17.04
CA MET A 310 11.62 7.98 -17.09
C MET A 310 11.55 9.47 -17.40
N GLU A 311 12.70 10.06 -17.80
CA GLU A 311 12.79 11.49 -18.09
C GLU A 311 12.47 12.40 -16.90
N GLY A 312 12.08 13.64 -17.16
CA GLY A 312 11.78 14.65 -16.17
C GLY A 312 13.01 15.44 -15.74
N ALA A 313 12.76 16.59 -15.14
CA ALA A 313 13.76 17.41 -14.47
C ALA A 313 13.26 17.62 -13.03
N VAL A 314 13.65 16.72 -12.14
CA VAL A 314 13.05 16.60 -10.81
C VAL A 314 14.07 16.78 -9.69
N VAL A 315 13.56 17.25 -8.56
CA VAL A 315 14.29 17.33 -7.29
C VAL A 315 13.55 16.52 -6.22
N GLY A 316 14.30 15.98 -5.27
CA GLY A 316 13.72 15.18 -4.19
C GLY A 316 13.37 13.76 -4.61
N ARG A 317 12.46 13.16 -3.86
CA ARG A 317 12.02 11.80 -4.02
C ARG A 317 10.70 11.75 -4.79
N PRO A 318 10.57 10.96 -5.87
CA PRO A 318 9.28 10.77 -6.51
C PRO A 318 8.30 10.05 -5.58
N ALA A 319 7.02 10.40 -5.65
CA ALA A 319 5.94 9.68 -4.99
C ALA A 319 5.20 8.84 -6.04
N VAL A 320 4.88 7.60 -5.71
CA VAL A 320 4.18 6.68 -6.61
C VAL A 320 3.05 5.97 -5.86
N LEU A 321 1.94 5.74 -6.55
CA LEU A 321 0.86 4.88 -6.09
C LEU A 321 0.22 4.15 -7.28
N VAL A 322 -0.59 3.15 -6.98
CA VAL A 322 -1.46 2.50 -7.96
C VAL A 322 -2.78 3.26 -8.00
N GLY A 323 -3.15 3.72 -9.18
CA GLY A 323 -4.43 4.35 -9.42
C GLY A 323 -5.59 3.35 -9.43
N ARG A 324 -6.81 3.85 -9.55
CA ARG A 324 -8.05 3.05 -9.57
C ARG A 324 -8.13 2.04 -10.72
N ASP A 325 -7.48 2.33 -11.84
CA ASP A 325 -7.43 1.48 -13.04
C ASP A 325 -6.33 0.40 -12.98
N GLY A 326 -5.60 0.33 -11.85
CA GLY A 326 -4.46 -0.55 -11.68
C GLY A 326 -3.16 -0.05 -12.33
N GLY A 327 -3.20 1.07 -13.04
CA GLY A 327 -2.02 1.77 -13.54
C GLY A 327 -1.31 2.53 -12.43
N MET A 328 -0.02 2.74 -12.59
CA MET A 328 0.76 3.54 -11.64
C MET A 328 0.65 5.03 -11.97
N VAL A 329 0.61 5.87 -10.94
CA VAL A 329 0.72 7.32 -11.06
C VAL A 329 1.94 7.80 -10.31
N LEU A 330 2.77 8.56 -10.99
CA LEU A 330 4.05 9.06 -10.50
C LEU A 330 3.98 10.58 -10.39
N PHE A 331 4.39 11.09 -9.23
CA PHE A 331 4.47 12.52 -8.93
C PHE A 331 5.88 12.89 -8.53
N ALA A 332 6.34 14.04 -8.98
CA ALA A 332 7.64 14.56 -8.57
C ALA A 332 7.63 16.10 -8.55
N ARG A 333 8.39 16.66 -7.66
CA ARG A 333 8.67 18.10 -7.65
C ARG A 333 9.71 18.40 -8.72
N GLY A 334 9.39 19.31 -9.64
CA GLY A 334 10.29 19.75 -10.70
C GLY A 334 11.39 20.69 -10.19
N VAL A 335 12.43 20.89 -11.00
CA VAL A 335 13.46 21.91 -10.76
C VAL A 335 12.89 23.33 -10.81
N ASP A 336 11.73 23.52 -11.46
CA ASP A 336 10.94 24.75 -11.47
C ASP A 336 10.16 24.99 -10.17
N GLY A 337 10.23 24.07 -9.21
CA GLY A 337 9.48 24.08 -7.96
C GLY A 337 8.02 23.66 -8.09
N GLY A 338 7.53 23.40 -9.30
CA GLY A 338 6.17 22.91 -9.53
C GLY A 338 6.01 21.42 -9.30
N LEU A 339 4.78 20.95 -9.16
CA LEU A 339 4.46 19.52 -9.18
C LEU A 339 4.28 19.05 -10.63
N HIS A 340 4.89 17.94 -10.96
CA HIS A 340 4.70 17.24 -12.22
C HIS A 340 4.20 15.82 -11.95
N HIS A 341 3.40 15.29 -12.85
CA HIS A 341 2.94 13.91 -12.78
C HIS A 341 2.95 13.23 -14.15
N ARG A 342 2.99 11.90 -14.11
CA ARG A 342 2.71 11.04 -15.27
C ARG A 342 2.03 9.77 -14.79
N TRP A 343 1.31 9.12 -15.67
CA TRP A 343 0.55 7.91 -15.32
C TRP A 343 0.72 6.83 -16.38
N GLN A 344 0.48 5.62 -15.95
CA GLN A 344 0.46 4.42 -16.78
C GLN A 344 -1.00 4.10 -17.13
N GLY A 345 -1.27 3.80 -18.37
CA GLY A 345 -2.62 3.42 -18.83
C GLY A 345 -2.95 1.98 -18.43
N GLY A 346 -3.46 1.78 -17.22
CA GLY A 346 -3.70 0.46 -16.64
C GLY A 346 -2.42 -0.30 -16.28
N THR A 347 -2.57 -1.49 -15.71
CA THR A 347 -1.44 -2.33 -15.29
C THR A 347 -0.59 -2.76 -16.48
N GLY A 348 0.68 -2.33 -16.51
CA GLY A 348 1.63 -2.65 -17.59
C GLY A 348 1.41 -1.89 -18.90
N GLY A 349 0.48 -0.93 -18.95
CA GLY A 349 0.24 -0.09 -20.12
C GLY A 349 1.33 0.96 -20.36
N PRO A 350 1.22 1.75 -21.43
CA PRO A 350 2.18 2.79 -21.75
C PRO A 350 2.11 3.94 -20.72
N TRP A 351 3.25 4.62 -20.55
CA TRP A 351 3.33 5.83 -19.74
C TRP A 351 2.95 7.07 -20.55
N SER A 352 2.21 7.99 -19.92
CA SER A 352 1.97 9.32 -20.46
C SER A 352 3.27 10.16 -20.51
N ALA A 353 3.24 11.30 -21.17
CA ALA A 353 4.25 12.33 -20.95
C ALA A 353 4.13 12.94 -19.53
N TRP A 354 5.19 13.58 -19.05
CA TRP A 354 5.12 14.41 -17.87
C TRP A 354 4.19 15.60 -18.09
N THR A 355 3.26 15.81 -17.16
CA THR A 355 2.28 16.89 -17.20
C THR A 355 2.43 17.75 -15.95
N PRO A 356 2.56 19.07 -16.06
CA PRO A 356 2.67 19.96 -14.92
C PRO A 356 1.32 20.09 -14.21
N LEU A 357 1.36 20.10 -12.88
CA LEU A 357 0.24 20.47 -12.00
C LEU A 357 0.53 21.81 -11.28
N HIS A 358 1.59 22.49 -11.71
CA HIS A 358 2.00 23.80 -11.19
C HIS A 358 2.26 23.77 -9.67
N GLY A 359 1.92 24.86 -8.96
CA GLY A 359 2.22 25.05 -7.55
C GLY A 359 3.65 25.55 -7.31
N HIS A 360 3.96 25.85 -6.06
CA HIS A 360 5.32 26.17 -5.61
C HIS A 360 5.63 25.32 -4.38
N LEU A 361 6.49 24.34 -4.54
CA LEU A 361 6.76 23.31 -3.53
C LEU A 361 8.19 23.42 -3.02
N SER A 362 8.34 23.32 -1.70
CA SER A 362 9.64 23.31 -1.02
C SER A 362 9.99 21.96 -0.41
N ALA A 363 9.05 21.00 -0.43
CA ALA A 363 9.25 19.63 0.03
C ALA A 363 8.59 18.63 -0.94
N ASP A 364 8.95 17.36 -0.83
CA ASP A 364 8.40 16.28 -1.65
C ASP A 364 6.91 16.09 -1.37
N PRO A 365 6.10 15.73 -2.37
CA PRO A 365 4.66 15.57 -2.21
C PRO A 365 4.30 14.31 -1.41
N ALA A 366 3.20 14.41 -0.65
CA ALA A 366 2.46 13.28 -0.14
C ALA A 366 1.21 13.08 -1.00
N VAL A 367 0.96 11.88 -1.46
CA VAL A 367 -0.13 11.56 -2.38
C VAL A 367 -1.04 10.51 -1.77
N VAL A 368 -2.33 10.70 -1.90
CA VAL A 368 -3.37 9.83 -1.37
C VAL A 368 -4.38 9.52 -2.46
N LEU A 369 -4.79 8.27 -2.56
CA LEU A 369 -5.96 7.85 -3.33
C LEU A 369 -7.17 7.85 -2.40
N SER A 370 -8.11 8.72 -2.66
CA SER A 370 -9.36 8.81 -1.89
C SER A 370 -10.29 7.64 -2.20
N PRO A 371 -11.27 7.34 -1.32
CA PRO A 371 -12.24 6.28 -1.52
C PRO A 371 -13.02 6.34 -2.83
N ASN A 372 -13.28 7.54 -3.33
CA ASN A 372 -13.97 7.77 -4.61
C ASN A 372 -13.05 7.66 -5.84
N GLY A 373 -11.83 7.15 -5.68
CA GLY A 373 -10.85 6.97 -6.75
C GLY A 373 -10.13 8.25 -7.20
N SER A 374 -10.35 9.38 -6.52
CA SER A 374 -9.67 10.64 -6.80
C SER A 374 -8.34 10.75 -6.07
N LEU A 375 -7.36 11.34 -6.73
CA LEU A 375 -6.05 11.60 -6.15
C LEU A 375 -6.04 12.95 -5.43
N SER A 376 -5.39 12.99 -4.27
CA SER A 376 -5.09 14.21 -3.52
C SER A 376 -3.60 14.32 -3.29
N VAL A 377 -3.04 15.50 -3.52
CA VAL A 377 -1.61 15.78 -3.34
C VAL A 377 -1.43 16.91 -2.34
N PHE A 378 -0.64 16.66 -1.34
CA PHE A 378 -0.26 17.61 -0.30
C PHE A 378 1.24 17.85 -0.33
N ALA A 379 1.67 19.07 -0.20
CA ALA A 379 3.07 19.41 -0.14
C ALA A 379 3.29 20.66 0.73
N ARG A 380 4.53 20.95 1.10
CA ARG A 380 4.89 22.20 1.76
C ARG A 380 5.26 23.25 0.71
N ASP A 381 4.75 24.44 0.87
CA ASP A 381 5.13 25.61 0.09
C ASP A 381 6.42 26.27 0.63
N PRO A 382 7.03 27.23 -0.08
CA PRO A 382 8.20 27.97 0.42
C PRO A 382 7.93 28.82 1.67
N GLY A 383 6.66 29.17 1.92
CA GLY A 383 6.24 29.90 3.14
C GLY A 383 6.12 29.01 4.38
N GLY A 384 6.35 27.71 4.25
CA GLY A 384 6.25 26.75 5.35
C GLY A 384 4.83 26.31 5.66
N ARG A 385 3.88 26.50 4.73
CA ARG A 385 2.48 26.06 4.89
C ARG A 385 2.23 24.80 4.07
N VAL A 386 1.24 24.02 4.47
CA VAL A 386 0.79 22.89 3.65
C VAL A 386 -0.13 23.41 2.55
N THR A 387 0.10 22.96 1.33
CA THR A 387 -0.72 23.28 0.15
C THR A 387 -1.28 22.00 -0.48
N HIS A 388 -2.45 22.07 -1.11
CA HIS A 388 -3.23 20.92 -1.58
C HIS A 388 -3.80 21.15 -2.97
N THR A 389 -3.69 20.15 -3.82
CA THR A 389 -4.46 20.01 -5.06
C THR A 389 -5.03 18.60 -5.17
N TRP A 390 -6.12 18.42 -5.90
CA TRP A 390 -6.82 17.14 -5.99
C TRP A 390 -7.53 16.94 -7.32
N GLN A 391 -7.82 15.69 -7.64
CA GLN A 391 -8.77 15.35 -8.70
C GLN A 391 -10.20 15.51 -8.19
N ARG A 392 -11.02 16.22 -8.92
CA ARG A 392 -12.47 16.26 -8.69
C ARG A 392 -13.05 14.86 -8.91
N GLY A 393 -14.19 14.56 -8.29
CA GLY A 393 -14.79 13.23 -8.28
C GLY A 393 -15.10 12.65 -9.67
N PRO A 394 -15.62 11.40 -9.69
CA PRO A 394 -15.92 10.70 -10.92
C PRO A 394 -16.95 11.44 -11.80
N GLU A 395 -17.84 12.23 -11.22
CA GLU A 395 -18.80 13.10 -11.91
C GLU A 395 -18.14 14.19 -12.76
N HIS A 396 -16.87 14.50 -12.49
CA HIS A 396 -16.02 15.42 -13.26
C HIS A 396 -14.92 14.71 -14.06
N GLY A 397 -15.03 13.38 -14.24
CA GLY A 397 -14.03 12.58 -14.94
C GLY A 397 -12.65 12.60 -14.27
N HIS A 398 -12.57 12.86 -12.96
CA HIS A 398 -11.32 13.00 -12.20
C HIS A 398 -10.37 14.08 -12.76
N ALA A 399 -10.92 15.14 -13.33
CA ALA A 399 -10.12 16.29 -13.74
C ALA A 399 -9.47 16.95 -12.52
N TRP A 400 -8.24 17.43 -12.67
CA TRP A 400 -7.56 18.15 -11.60
C TRP A 400 -8.28 19.46 -11.25
N ASN A 401 -8.21 19.82 -9.97
CA ASN A 401 -8.66 21.11 -9.50
C ASN A 401 -7.84 22.24 -10.15
N GLU A 402 -8.48 23.39 -10.39
CA GLU A 402 -7.80 24.57 -10.89
C GLU A 402 -7.02 25.26 -9.74
N GLY A 403 -5.73 25.01 -9.68
CA GLY A 403 -4.83 25.64 -8.71
C GLY A 403 -4.62 24.83 -7.42
N TRP A 404 -4.00 25.49 -6.46
CA TRP A 404 -3.61 24.95 -5.17
C TRP A 404 -4.30 25.70 -4.05
N VAL A 405 -4.75 24.99 -3.03
CA VAL A 405 -5.41 25.55 -1.85
C VAL A 405 -4.45 25.55 -0.67
N ASP A 406 -4.37 26.69 0.00
CA ASP A 406 -3.63 26.84 1.24
C ASP A 406 -4.33 26.05 2.38
N MET A 407 -3.62 25.10 2.95
CA MET A 407 -4.07 24.30 4.08
C MET A 407 -3.55 24.83 5.42
N GLU A 408 -2.96 26.03 5.40
CA GLU A 408 -2.40 26.68 6.60
C GLU A 408 -1.25 25.85 7.23
N GLY A 409 -0.98 26.10 8.51
CA GLY A 409 0.07 25.47 9.30
C GLY A 409 1.39 26.23 9.22
N ALA A 410 2.25 25.97 10.19
CA ALA A 410 3.64 26.40 10.22
C ALA A 410 4.49 25.14 10.37
N VAL A 411 4.90 24.58 9.23
CA VAL A 411 5.47 23.22 9.16
C VAL A 411 6.88 23.23 8.58
N VAL A 412 7.65 22.26 8.99
CA VAL A 412 8.98 21.95 8.45
C VAL A 412 8.97 20.51 7.91
N GLY A 413 9.78 20.26 6.90
CA GLY A 413 9.82 18.93 6.26
C GLY A 413 8.65 18.64 5.33
N ARG A 414 8.39 17.39 5.11
CA ARG A 414 7.36 16.86 4.23
C ARG A 414 6.10 16.52 5.02
N PRO A 415 4.89 16.88 4.57
CA PRO A 415 3.66 16.38 5.17
C PRO A 415 3.51 14.87 4.90
N THR A 416 2.82 14.19 5.80
CA THR A 416 2.35 12.81 5.61
C THR A 416 0.83 12.84 5.52
N ALA A 417 0.27 12.13 4.55
CA ALA A 417 -1.16 12.07 4.31
C ALA A 417 -1.62 10.62 4.20
N LEU A 418 -2.78 10.32 4.73
CA LEU A 418 -3.41 9.00 4.60
C LEU A 418 -4.95 9.14 4.66
N VAL A 419 -5.64 8.07 4.28
CA VAL A 419 -7.09 7.97 4.47
C VAL A 419 -7.36 7.35 5.83
N GLY A 420 -8.18 7.99 6.62
CA GLY A 420 -8.65 7.48 7.90
C GLY A 420 -9.73 6.40 7.74
N ARG A 421 -10.12 5.80 8.85
CA ARG A 421 -11.14 4.73 8.89
C ARG A 421 -12.54 5.13 8.40
N ASP A 422 -12.85 6.42 8.45
CA ASP A 422 -14.12 7.03 8.01
C ASP A 422 -14.10 7.47 6.53
N GLY A 423 -13.00 7.18 5.82
CA GLY A 423 -12.80 7.61 4.44
C GLY A 423 -12.34 9.06 4.30
N GLY A 424 -12.29 9.84 5.37
CA GLY A 424 -11.72 11.18 5.39
C GLY A 424 -10.19 11.13 5.36
N MET A 425 -9.57 12.15 4.80
CA MET A 425 -8.11 12.26 4.79
C MET A 425 -7.59 12.82 6.11
N VAL A 426 -6.43 12.36 6.54
CA VAL A 426 -5.71 12.88 7.70
C VAL A 426 -4.32 13.32 7.28
N LEU A 427 -3.96 14.52 7.68
CA LEU A 427 -2.65 15.13 7.45
C LEU A 427 -1.85 15.18 8.74
N PHE A 428 -0.57 14.91 8.62
CA PHE A 428 0.42 15.07 9.69
C PHE A 428 1.61 15.86 9.17
N ALA A 429 2.13 16.74 9.99
CA ALA A 429 3.35 17.45 9.67
C ALA A 429 4.10 17.82 10.96
N ARG A 430 5.42 17.87 10.86
CA ARG A 430 6.25 18.42 11.91
C ARG A 430 6.14 19.93 11.89
N GLY A 431 5.75 20.52 13.01
CA GLY A 431 5.68 21.97 13.17
C GLY A 431 7.06 22.63 13.33
N VAL A 432 7.11 23.94 13.18
CA VAL A 432 8.31 24.75 13.46
C VAL A 432 8.73 24.69 14.94
N ASP A 433 7.81 24.29 15.82
CA ASP A 433 8.03 24.02 17.24
C ASP A 433 8.68 22.64 17.50
N GLY A 434 8.90 21.85 16.44
CA GLY A 434 9.43 20.47 16.51
C GLY A 434 8.38 19.43 16.89
N GLY A 435 7.17 19.83 17.27
CA GLY A 435 6.07 18.91 17.59
C GLY A 435 5.40 18.32 16.35
N LEU A 436 4.68 17.20 16.53
CA LEU A 436 3.79 16.68 15.50
C LEU A 436 2.45 17.40 15.57
N HIS A 437 1.97 17.85 14.43
CA HIS A 437 0.64 18.43 14.25
C HIS A 437 -0.17 17.61 13.27
N HIS A 438 -1.49 17.57 13.45
CA HIS A 438 -2.38 16.91 12.53
C HIS A 438 -3.65 17.71 12.27
N ARG A 439 -4.29 17.42 11.14
CA ARG A 439 -5.67 17.84 10.85
C ARG A 439 -6.34 16.75 10.04
N TRP A 440 -7.66 16.69 10.09
CA TRP A 440 -8.44 15.65 9.43
C TRP A 440 -9.65 16.24 8.71
N GLN A 441 -10.11 15.49 7.74
CA GLN A 441 -11.34 15.75 7.00
C GLN A 441 -12.47 14.91 7.61
N GLY A 442 -13.61 15.50 7.82
CA GLY A 442 -14.80 14.82 8.34
C GLY A 442 -15.46 13.94 7.29
N GLY A 443 -14.97 12.73 7.09
CA GLY A 443 -15.38 11.84 6.01
C GLY A 443 -14.90 12.26 4.63
N THR A 444 -15.19 11.46 3.61
CA THR A 444 -14.78 11.73 2.23
C THR A 444 -15.40 13.05 1.71
N GLY A 445 -14.56 14.01 1.36
CA GLY A 445 -15.00 15.32 0.84
C GLY A 445 -15.59 16.27 1.88
N GLY A 446 -15.61 15.90 3.17
CA GLY A 446 -16.10 16.75 4.25
C GLY A 446 -15.16 17.93 4.59
N PRO A 447 -15.55 18.79 5.54
CA PRO A 447 -14.74 19.92 5.95
C PRO A 447 -13.47 19.48 6.68
N TRP A 448 -12.42 20.28 6.59
CA TRP A 448 -11.18 20.09 7.33
C TRP A 448 -11.27 20.69 8.74
N SER A 449 -10.74 19.96 9.72
CA SER A 449 -10.51 20.49 11.07
C SER A 449 -9.45 21.60 11.08
N ALA A 450 -9.32 22.32 12.17
CA ALA A 450 -8.11 23.10 12.44
C ALA A 450 -6.89 22.16 12.67
N TRP A 451 -5.69 22.70 12.54
CA TRP A 451 -4.47 22.02 12.96
C TRP A 451 -4.46 21.83 14.48
N THR A 452 -4.21 20.63 14.92
CA THR A 452 -4.18 20.24 16.34
C THR A 452 -2.80 19.65 16.68
N PRO A 453 -2.13 20.14 17.74
CA PRO A 453 -0.85 19.60 18.15
C PRO A 453 -1.01 18.21 18.78
N LEU A 454 -0.09 17.32 18.46
CA LEU A 454 0.12 16.04 19.14
C LEU A 454 1.39 16.05 19.97
N HIS A 455 2.02 17.22 20.08
CA HIS A 455 3.26 17.41 20.83
C HIS A 455 4.41 16.54 20.33
N GLY A 456 5.25 16.02 21.23
CA GLY A 456 6.47 15.29 20.88
C GLY A 456 7.61 16.25 20.53
N HIS A 457 8.77 15.68 20.24
CA HIS A 457 9.95 16.42 19.80
C HIS A 457 10.60 15.62 18.68
N LEU A 458 10.42 16.07 17.45
CA LEU A 458 10.83 15.32 16.26
C LEU A 458 11.97 16.04 15.53
N SER A 459 13.02 15.29 15.18
CA SER A 459 14.14 15.78 14.37
C SER A 459 14.01 15.45 12.87
N ALA A 460 13.04 14.59 12.50
CA ALA A 460 12.81 14.15 11.12
C ALA A 460 11.32 14.06 10.80
N ASP A 461 10.98 13.86 9.52
CA ASP A 461 9.60 13.66 9.09
C ASP A 461 8.99 12.41 9.73
N PRO A 462 7.75 12.49 10.24
CA PRO A 462 7.08 11.37 10.88
C PRO A 462 6.65 10.31 9.87
N ALA A 463 6.55 9.08 10.34
CA ALA A 463 5.79 8.03 9.68
C ALA A 463 4.47 7.80 10.40
N VAL A 464 3.37 7.72 9.67
CA VAL A 464 2.04 7.47 10.24
C VAL A 464 1.33 6.38 9.44
N VAL A 465 0.74 5.42 10.15
CA VAL A 465 -0.07 4.37 9.54
C VAL A 465 -1.42 4.25 10.25
N LEU A 466 -2.41 3.78 9.50
CA LEU A 466 -3.65 3.28 10.06
C LEU A 466 -3.41 1.81 10.46
N GLY A 467 -3.44 1.55 11.75
CA GLY A 467 -3.22 0.20 12.27
C GLY A 467 -4.41 -0.73 12.04
N PRO A 468 -4.22 -2.04 12.24
CA PRO A 468 -5.24 -3.06 11.92
C PRO A 468 -6.53 -2.92 12.73
N LEU A 469 -6.51 -2.21 13.85
CA LEU A 469 -7.67 -1.93 14.70
C LEU A 469 -8.38 -0.61 14.35
N GLY A 470 -7.97 0.05 13.25
CA GLY A 470 -8.54 1.31 12.79
C GLY A 470 -8.05 2.56 13.53
N GLY A 471 -7.13 2.43 14.46
CA GLY A 471 -6.44 3.55 15.12
C GLY A 471 -5.20 3.99 14.36
N LEU A 472 -4.90 5.27 14.38
CA LEU A 472 -3.68 5.83 13.81
C LEU A 472 -2.50 5.65 14.76
N SER A 473 -1.34 5.35 14.21
CA SER A 473 -0.06 5.28 14.94
C SER A 473 0.97 6.16 14.26
N ALA A 474 1.60 7.05 15.02
CA ALA A 474 2.61 7.98 14.54
C ALA A 474 3.96 7.67 15.19
N PHE A 475 4.98 7.60 14.37
CA PHE A 475 6.36 7.32 14.76
C PHE A 475 7.26 8.46 14.31
N GLY A 476 8.25 8.77 15.10
CA GLY A 476 9.24 9.78 14.77
C GLY A 476 10.60 9.47 15.35
N ARG A 477 11.60 10.20 14.89
CA ARG A 477 12.94 10.25 15.47
C ARG A 477 13.06 11.51 16.31
N ASP A 478 13.47 11.38 17.56
CA ASP A 478 13.76 12.52 18.43
C ASP A 478 15.13 13.15 18.11
N PRO A 479 15.48 14.29 18.71
CA PRO A 479 16.79 14.92 18.50
C PRO A 479 17.97 14.06 18.94
N GLU A 480 17.77 13.17 19.90
CA GLU A 480 18.79 12.24 20.42
C GLU A 480 18.98 11.01 19.52
N GLY A 481 18.17 10.88 18.49
CA GLY A 481 18.23 9.77 17.53
C GLY A 481 17.39 8.56 17.89
N ARG A 482 16.62 8.61 18.98
CA ARG A 482 15.77 7.51 19.41
C ARG A 482 14.44 7.52 18.66
N VAL A 483 13.82 6.35 18.55
CA VAL A 483 12.47 6.23 18.00
C VAL A 483 11.43 6.54 19.07
N THR A 484 10.48 7.38 18.73
CA THR A 484 9.37 7.76 19.61
C THR A 484 8.03 7.47 18.92
N HIS A 485 7.00 7.12 19.70
CA HIS A 485 5.71 6.64 19.22
C HIS A 485 4.55 7.22 20.01
N THR A 486 3.49 7.64 19.31
CA THR A 486 2.17 7.91 19.88
C THR A 486 1.09 7.28 18.99
N TRP A 487 -0.08 7.00 19.56
CA TRP A 487 -1.16 6.31 18.83
C TRP A 487 -2.55 6.70 19.33
N GLN A 488 -3.54 6.45 18.50
CA GLN A 488 -4.94 6.52 18.91
C GLN A 488 -5.30 5.26 19.70
N ARG A 489 -5.87 5.44 20.88
CA ARG A 489 -6.46 4.36 21.66
C ARG A 489 -7.64 3.74 20.91
N GLY A 490 -8.01 2.50 21.21
CA GLY A 490 -9.05 1.76 20.50
C GLY A 490 -10.45 2.40 20.49
N PRO A 491 -11.41 1.75 19.84
CA PRO A 491 -12.77 2.28 19.69
C PRO A 491 -13.49 2.51 21.02
N GLU A 492 -13.15 1.75 22.06
CA GLU A 492 -13.67 1.92 23.43
C GLU A 492 -13.28 3.26 24.06
N HIS A 493 -12.26 3.93 23.52
CA HIS A 493 -11.82 5.27 23.91
C HIS A 493 -12.12 6.32 22.83
N GLY A 494 -13.01 6.02 21.87
CA GLY A 494 -13.35 6.92 20.79
C GLY A 494 -12.17 7.31 19.90
N PHE A 495 -11.11 6.49 19.85
CA PHE A 495 -9.87 6.76 19.13
C PHE A 495 -9.17 8.05 19.57
N ALA A 496 -9.31 8.44 20.83
CA ALA A 496 -8.53 9.54 21.38
C ALA A 496 -7.03 9.25 21.31
N TRP A 497 -6.23 10.28 21.02
CA TRP A 497 -4.79 10.13 21.03
C TRP A 497 -4.27 9.81 22.43
N ASN A 498 -3.17 9.07 22.49
CA ASN A 498 -2.46 8.85 23.74
C ASN A 498 -1.87 10.17 24.24
N ASP A 499 -1.90 10.37 25.55
CA ASP A 499 -1.48 11.64 26.17
C ASP A 499 0.06 11.82 26.16
N ARG A 500 0.79 10.77 25.78
CA ARG A 500 2.26 10.76 25.84
C ARG A 500 2.85 10.12 24.58
N TRP A 501 4.03 10.60 24.26
CA TRP A 501 4.95 9.90 23.37
C TRP A 501 5.75 8.89 24.19
N VAL A 502 5.91 7.69 23.66
CA VAL A 502 6.64 6.59 24.29
C VAL A 502 7.98 6.44 23.59
N ASP A 503 9.05 6.42 24.37
CA ASP A 503 10.38 6.07 23.87
C ASP A 503 10.39 4.58 23.49
N MET A 504 10.72 4.30 22.26
CA MET A 504 10.84 2.94 21.74
C MET A 504 12.29 2.45 21.71
N GLU A 505 13.16 3.20 22.34
CA GLU A 505 14.61 2.92 22.29
C GLU A 505 15.14 2.95 20.83
N GLY A 506 16.30 2.32 20.61
CA GLY A 506 16.96 2.29 19.31
C GLY A 506 17.70 3.59 19.02
N ALA A 507 18.64 3.51 18.09
CA ALA A 507 19.36 4.66 17.58
C ALA A 507 19.33 4.63 16.06
N LEU A 508 18.72 5.66 15.46
CA LEU A 508 18.64 5.80 14.02
C LEU A 508 19.54 6.92 13.52
N ALA A 509 20.15 6.71 12.38
CA ALA A 509 20.91 7.73 11.68
C ALA A 509 20.05 8.98 11.40
N PRO A 510 20.62 10.17 11.36
CA PRO A 510 19.90 11.36 10.94
C PRO A 510 19.47 11.22 9.47
N ASP A 511 18.39 11.94 9.11
CA ASP A 511 18.04 12.10 7.70
C ASP A 511 19.25 12.66 6.93
N PRO A 512 19.59 12.09 5.78
CA PRO A 512 20.58 12.72 4.93
C PRO A 512 20.04 14.08 4.51
N LEU A 513 20.86 15.09 4.67
CA LEU A 513 20.54 16.43 4.14
C LEU A 513 20.18 16.29 2.65
N PRO A 514 19.16 17.00 2.15
CA PRO A 514 18.88 17.01 0.74
C PRO A 514 20.15 17.42 0.02
N SER A 515 20.64 16.56 -0.91
CA SER A 515 21.82 16.88 -1.70
C SER A 515 21.59 18.23 -2.37
N ALA A 516 22.44 19.21 -2.07
CA ALA A 516 22.41 20.49 -2.74
C ALA A 516 22.46 20.23 -4.24
N SER A 517 21.45 20.68 -4.96
CA SER A 517 21.46 20.63 -6.43
C SER A 517 22.70 21.40 -6.87
N ALA A 518 23.62 20.71 -7.57
CA ALA A 518 24.71 21.41 -8.22
C ALA A 518 24.12 22.53 -9.08
N PRO A 519 24.63 23.77 -9.00
CA PRO A 519 24.14 24.83 -9.86
C PRO A 519 24.31 24.39 -11.31
N ALA A 520 23.25 24.53 -12.11
CA ALA A 520 23.32 24.29 -13.53
C ALA A 520 24.46 25.16 -14.08
N SER A 521 25.49 24.51 -14.63
CA SER A 521 26.56 25.21 -15.34
C SER A 521 25.92 25.92 -16.53
N ALA A 522 25.79 27.23 -16.45
CA ALA A 522 25.44 28.06 -17.60
C ALA A 522 26.50 27.87 -18.65
N SER A 523 26.19 27.12 -19.70
CA SER A 523 27.00 27.10 -20.91
C SER A 523 26.87 28.47 -21.56
N ALA A 524 27.87 29.33 -21.36
CA ALA A 524 28.03 30.52 -22.13
C ALA A 524 28.34 30.11 -23.57
N SER A 525 27.36 30.26 -24.44
CA SER A 525 27.59 30.24 -25.88
C SER A 525 28.36 31.50 -26.24
N ALA A 526 29.66 31.34 -26.51
CA ALA A 526 30.48 32.38 -27.14
C ALA A 526 30.01 32.54 -28.58
N GLU A 527 29.33 33.62 -28.87
CA GLU A 527 29.16 34.11 -30.24
C GLU A 527 30.53 34.53 -30.78
N ALA A 528 30.99 33.77 -31.74
CA ALA A 528 32.16 34.15 -32.56
C ALA A 528 31.72 35.20 -33.57
N THR A 529 32.00 36.47 -33.30
CA THR A 529 31.98 37.51 -34.32
C THR A 529 33.20 37.36 -35.21
N SER A 530 33.01 36.99 -36.48
CA SER A 530 34.01 37.11 -37.54
C SER A 530 34.05 38.56 -38.04
N PRO A 531 35.21 39.15 -38.27
CA PRO A 531 35.30 40.44 -38.91
C PRO A 531 35.38 40.31 -40.44
N VAL A 532 34.72 41.29 -41.11
CA VAL A 532 34.62 41.72 -42.50
C VAL A 532 33.75 40.94 -43.41
#